data_e9b31b8ae725bd154e2b06efacd6362f
#
_entry.id   e9b31b8ae725bd154e2b06efacd6362f
#
_cell.length_a   1.000
_cell.length_b   1.000
_cell.length_c   1.000
_cell.angle_alpha   90.00
_cell.angle_beta   90.00
_cell.angle_gamma   90.00
#
_symmetry.space_group_name_H-M   'P 1'
#
loop_
_entity.id
_entity.type
_entity.pdbx_description
1 polymer ?
#
loop_
_entity_poly.entity_id
_entity_poly.type
_entity_poly.pdbx_seq_one_letter_code
_entity_poly.pdbx_strand_id
1 'polypeptide(L)'
;MKKLCAMLIIVALAVLIAAPVLASGAQPPVLSTNELVENSYKWDGKTVSFKGEVLDLMVREDGTWMNLSDGNNTAMGVFVPKGVTMPVISYTEDYRTAGDVVLITGVFHRVCVQHEGETDIHAVSVTVLTRGSVKANPIHPDRVVWFVVLAGLLGLVMWLYYRKPGHETKD
;
A
#
# COMPACT_ATOMS: atom_id res chain seq x y z
N MET A 1 59.81 9.41 -34.97
CA MET A 1 58.72 10.30 -34.54
C MET A 1 57.38 9.87 -35.11
N LYS A 2 57.17 9.64 -36.40
CA LYS A 2 55.88 9.23 -37.01
C LYS A 2 55.29 7.94 -36.42
N LYS A 3 56.12 6.90 -36.13
CA LYS A 3 55.64 5.63 -35.54
C LYS A 3 55.20 5.78 -34.08
N LEU A 4 55.84 6.68 -33.31
CA LEU A 4 55.48 6.95 -31.92
C LEU A 4 54.14 7.70 -31.83
N CYS A 5 53.93 8.68 -32.73
CA CYS A 5 52.62 9.38 -32.81
C CYS A 5 51.46 8.44 -33.22
N ALA A 6 51.70 7.51 -34.17
CA ALA A 6 50.67 6.56 -34.56
C ALA A 6 50.31 5.61 -33.43
N MET A 7 51.28 5.16 -32.63
CA MET A 7 51.04 4.28 -31.48
C MET A 7 50.28 4.98 -30.38
N LEU A 8 50.56 6.26 -30.09
CA LEU A 8 49.83 7.07 -29.12
C LEU A 8 48.35 7.33 -29.54
N ILE A 9 48.10 7.52 -30.84
CA ILE A 9 46.76 7.69 -31.38
C ILE A 9 45.93 6.40 -31.24
N ILE A 10 46.54 5.22 -31.50
CA ILE A 10 45.86 3.94 -31.32
C ILE A 10 45.52 3.66 -29.86
N VAL A 11 46.44 3.97 -28.92
CA VAL A 11 46.19 3.82 -27.49
C VAL A 11 45.10 4.79 -27.03
N ALA A 12 45.10 6.04 -27.48
CA ALA A 12 44.05 7.00 -27.15
C ALA A 12 42.68 6.59 -27.70
N LEU A 13 42.64 6.01 -28.93
CA LEU A 13 41.40 5.50 -29.53
C LEU A 13 40.85 4.27 -28.76
N ALA A 14 41.76 3.39 -28.30
CA ALA A 14 41.38 2.20 -27.51
C ALA A 14 40.80 2.57 -26.13
N VAL A 15 41.29 3.65 -25.50
CA VAL A 15 40.78 4.14 -24.21
C VAL A 15 39.39 4.79 -24.37
N LEU A 16 39.10 5.39 -25.52
CA LEU A 16 37.80 6.00 -25.81
C LEU A 16 36.66 4.97 -25.97
N ILE A 17 37.00 3.73 -26.37
CA ILE A 17 36.01 2.64 -26.60
C ILE A 17 35.68 1.92 -25.29
N ALA A 18 36.49 2.08 -24.24
CA ALA A 18 36.29 1.50 -22.90
C ALA A 18 35.43 2.39 -21.96
N ALA A 19 34.63 3.29 -22.52
CA ALA A 19 33.63 3.97 -21.71
C ALA A 19 32.71 2.91 -21.10
N PRO A 20 32.61 2.80 -19.76
CA PRO A 20 31.62 1.90 -19.15
C PRO A 20 30.27 2.35 -19.67
N VAL A 21 29.55 1.47 -20.37
CA VAL A 21 28.11 1.61 -20.55
C VAL A 21 27.56 1.56 -19.17
N LEU A 22 27.34 2.73 -18.53
CA LEU A 22 26.47 2.86 -17.38
C LEU A 22 25.12 2.37 -17.88
N ALA A 23 24.85 1.08 -17.64
CA ALA A 23 23.53 0.53 -17.78
C ALA A 23 22.66 1.39 -16.86
N SER A 24 22.00 2.39 -17.44
CA SER A 24 20.93 3.13 -16.77
C SER A 24 19.89 2.07 -16.49
N GLY A 25 19.95 1.48 -15.32
CA GLY A 25 18.95 0.52 -14.87
C GLY A 25 17.62 1.26 -14.89
N ALA A 26 16.86 1.07 -15.97
CA ALA A 26 15.51 1.61 -16.05
C ALA A 26 14.77 1.11 -14.80
N GLN A 27 14.31 2.04 -13.97
CA GLN A 27 13.53 1.67 -12.80
C GLN A 27 12.32 0.85 -13.26
N PRO A 28 11.98 -0.26 -12.56
CA PRO A 28 10.81 -1.03 -12.89
C PRO A 28 9.57 -0.14 -12.89
N PRO A 29 8.63 -0.35 -13.82
CA PRO A 29 7.43 0.48 -13.90
C PRO A 29 6.62 0.39 -12.61
N VAL A 30 6.14 1.53 -12.12
CA VAL A 30 5.20 1.58 -11.00
C VAL A 30 3.82 1.30 -11.55
N LEU A 31 3.22 0.19 -11.10
CA LEU A 31 1.94 -0.30 -11.58
C LEU A 31 0.88 -0.20 -10.48
N SER A 32 -0.38 -0.06 -10.90
CA SER A 32 -1.54 -0.13 -10.01
C SER A 32 -2.01 -1.57 -9.83
N THR A 33 -2.81 -1.82 -8.79
CA THR A 33 -3.48 -3.11 -8.59
C THR A 33 -4.30 -3.50 -9.81
N ASN A 34 -5.06 -2.56 -10.40
CA ASN A 34 -5.88 -2.82 -11.58
C ASN A 34 -5.03 -3.28 -12.76
N GLU A 35 -3.92 -2.61 -13.06
CA GLU A 35 -3.01 -3.01 -14.16
C GLU A 35 -2.42 -4.41 -13.91
N LEU A 36 -2.04 -4.71 -12.67
CA LEU A 36 -1.48 -6.02 -12.32
C LEU A 36 -2.52 -7.15 -12.42
N VAL A 37 -3.77 -6.90 -12.04
CA VAL A 37 -4.85 -7.89 -12.09
C VAL A 37 -5.37 -8.08 -13.52
N GLU A 38 -5.72 -7.00 -14.21
CA GLU A 38 -6.30 -7.05 -15.55
C GLU A 38 -5.31 -7.56 -16.61
N ASN A 39 -4.03 -7.20 -16.46
CA ASN A 39 -2.96 -7.59 -17.37
C ASN A 39 -1.99 -8.58 -16.72
N SER A 40 -2.48 -9.44 -15.81
CA SER A 40 -1.67 -10.33 -14.98
C SER A 40 -0.74 -11.25 -15.80
N TYR A 41 -1.20 -11.77 -16.93
CA TYR A 41 -0.36 -12.58 -17.83
C TYR A 41 0.82 -11.82 -18.43
N LYS A 42 0.66 -10.52 -18.67
CA LYS A 42 1.73 -9.66 -19.20
C LYS A 42 2.84 -9.43 -18.18
N TRP A 43 2.46 -9.36 -16.89
CA TRP A 43 3.36 -8.99 -15.80
C TRP A 43 3.91 -10.18 -15.01
N ASP A 44 3.36 -11.37 -15.22
CA ASP A 44 3.80 -12.60 -14.55
C ASP A 44 5.30 -12.86 -14.72
N GLY A 45 6.01 -13.08 -13.64
CA GLY A 45 7.46 -13.28 -13.59
C GLY A 45 8.31 -12.04 -13.87
N LYS A 46 7.71 -10.85 -14.01
CA LYS A 46 8.45 -9.60 -14.27
C LYS A 46 8.66 -8.80 -13.00
N THR A 47 9.80 -8.08 -13.00
CA THR A 47 10.08 -7.11 -11.96
C THR A 47 9.21 -5.87 -12.17
N VAL A 48 8.47 -5.50 -11.15
CA VAL A 48 7.57 -4.34 -11.12
C VAL A 48 7.84 -3.51 -9.88
N SER A 49 7.38 -2.27 -9.88
CA SER A 49 7.27 -1.46 -8.67
C SER A 49 5.79 -1.27 -8.34
N PHE A 50 5.46 -1.35 -7.05
CA PHE A 50 4.12 -1.13 -6.54
C PHE A 50 4.16 -0.14 -5.39
N LYS A 51 3.30 0.87 -5.44
CA LYS A 51 3.17 1.86 -4.37
C LYS A 51 1.83 1.66 -3.68
N GLY A 52 1.86 1.46 -2.37
CA GLY A 52 0.61 1.27 -1.61
C GLY A 52 0.75 1.67 -0.14
N GLU A 53 -0.39 1.89 0.48
CA GLU A 53 -0.54 2.06 1.92
C GLU A 53 -0.59 0.69 2.60
N VAL A 54 0.12 0.52 3.70
CA VAL A 54 0.17 -0.74 4.45
C VAL A 54 -1.14 -0.92 5.22
N LEU A 55 -1.93 -1.93 4.82
CA LEU A 55 -3.17 -2.31 5.50
C LEU A 55 -2.90 -3.24 6.66
N ASP A 56 -2.05 -4.25 6.43
CA ASP A 56 -1.74 -5.28 7.42
C ASP A 56 -0.32 -5.79 7.24
N LEU A 57 0.25 -6.37 8.30
CA LEU A 57 1.60 -6.89 8.32
C LEU A 57 1.65 -8.15 9.20
N MET A 58 2.07 -9.25 8.61
CA MET A 58 2.18 -10.54 9.26
C MET A 58 3.61 -11.08 9.18
N VAL A 59 4.30 -11.15 10.31
CA VAL A 59 5.65 -11.73 10.39
C VAL A 59 5.53 -13.24 10.53
N ARG A 60 6.26 -13.97 9.66
CA ARG A 60 6.33 -15.43 9.63
C ARG A 60 7.78 -15.91 9.71
N GLU A 61 7.97 -17.22 9.81
CA GLU A 61 9.30 -17.82 9.88
C GLU A 61 10.11 -17.65 8.59
N ASP A 62 9.49 -17.62 7.45
CA ASP A 62 10.08 -17.53 6.10
C ASP A 62 10.22 -16.10 5.58
N GLY A 63 9.48 -15.15 6.15
CA GLY A 63 9.50 -13.75 5.74
C GLY A 63 8.39 -12.94 6.39
N THR A 64 8.04 -11.83 5.75
CA THR A 64 6.94 -10.97 6.19
C THR A 64 5.95 -10.77 5.06
N TRP A 65 4.68 -11.01 5.35
CA TRP A 65 3.57 -10.67 4.48
C TRP A 65 3.07 -9.28 4.76
N MET A 66 2.78 -8.54 3.71
CA MET A 66 2.12 -7.24 3.78
C MET A 66 0.96 -7.21 2.80
N ASN A 67 -0.17 -6.68 3.22
CA ASN A 67 -1.26 -6.29 2.35
C ASN A 67 -1.18 -4.79 2.10
N LEU A 68 -1.11 -4.41 0.84
CA LEU A 68 -0.96 -3.02 0.42
C LEU A 68 -2.16 -2.58 -0.41
N SER A 69 -2.63 -1.35 -0.20
CA SER A 69 -3.67 -0.72 -1.02
C SER A 69 -3.10 0.49 -1.77
N ASP A 70 -3.36 0.57 -3.05
CA ASP A 70 -3.06 1.74 -3.89
C ASP A 70 -4.26 2.73 -3.98
N GLY A 71 -5.30 2.50 -3.16
CA GLY A 71 -6.55 3.26 -3.16
C GLY A 71 -7.62 2.70 -4.09
N ASN A 72 -7.32 1.65 -4.86
CA ASN A 72 -8.32 0.85 -5.56
C ASN A 72 -8.95 -0.16 -4.59
N ASN A 73 -10.09 -0.72 -4.94
CA ASN A 73 -10.87 -1.60 -4.03
C ASN A 73 -10.23 -2.98 -3.77
N THR A 74 -9.03 -3.23 -4.25
CA THR A 74 -8.34 -4.52 -4.12
C THR A 74 -6.98 -4.31 -3.44
N ALA A 75 -6.68 -5.10 -2.42
CA ALA A 75 -5.35 -5.14 -1.82
C ALA A 75 -4.42 -6.04 -2.65
N MET A 76 -3.13 -5.68 -2.68
CA MET A 76 -2.06 -6.49 -3.25
C MET A 76 -1.24 -7.16 -2.14
N GLY A 77 -1.15 -8.49 -2.20
CA GLY A 77 -0.27 -9.27 -1.33
C GLY A 77 1.20 -9.07 -1.71
N VAL A 78 2.04 -8.79 -0.72
CA VAL A 78 3.49 -8.66 -0.91
C VAL A 78 4.20 -9.55 0.09
N PHE A 79 5.01 -10.46 -0.41
CA PHE A 79 5.90 -11.28 0.39
C PHE A 79 7.31 -10.69 0.40
N VAL A 80 7.82 -10.41 1.58
CA VAL A 80 9.19 -9.94 1.80
C VAL A 80 10.01 -11.09 2.39
N PRO A 81 10.86 -11.77 1.59
CA PRO A 81 11.64 -12.90 2.06
C PRO A 81 12.62 -12.52 3.16
N LYS A 82 12.99 -13.47 4.03
CA LYS A 82 14.12 -13.29 4.94
C LYS A 82 15.37 -12.91 4.15
N GLY A 83 16.10 -11.90 4.64
CA GLY A 83 17.30 -11.38 3.99
C GLY A 83 17.08 -10.13 3.16
N VAL A 84 15.85 -9.81 2.80
CA VAL A 84 15.51 -8.49 2.26
C VAL A 84 15.41 -7.49 3.41
N THR A 85 16.16 -6.39 3.31
CA THR A 85 16.11 -5.34 4.34
C THR A 85 14.74 -4.67 4.32
N MET A 86 14.01 -4.83 5.42
CA MET A 86 12.70 -4.24 5.59
C MET A 86 12.81 -3.03 6.53
N PRO A 87 12.32 -1.85 6.12
CA PRO A 87 12.24 -0.71 7.03
C PRO A 87 11.20 -0.97 8.12
N VAL A 88 11.34 -0.27 9.24
CA VAL A 88 10.32 -0.32 10.29
C VAL A 88 9.02 0.28 9.75
N ILE A 89 7.95 -0.50 9.75
CA ILE A 89 6.58 -0.04 9.49
C ILE A 89 6.01 0.42 10.84
N SER A 90 5.61 1.68 10.92
CA SER A 90 5.14 2.30 12.16
C SER A 90 3.63 2.29 12.31
N TYR A 91 2.92 2.38 11.18
CA TYR A 91 1.46 2.42 11.14
C TYR A 91 0.92 1.51 10.04
N THR A 92 -0.08 0.73 10.37
CA THR A 92 -0.97 0.05 9.44
C THR A 92 -2.29 0.81 9.35
N GLU A 93 -2.98 0.73 8.22
CA GLU A 93 -4.25 1.41 8.04
C GLU A 93 -5.33 0.75 8.89
N ASP A 94 -6.06 1.58 9.64
CA ASP A 94 -7.29 1.20 10.33
C ASP A 94 -8.27 2.37 10.40
N TYR A 95 -9.33 2.20 11.19
CA TYR A 95 -10.33 3.25 11.40
C TYR A 95 -9.73 4.56 11.96
N ARG A 96 -8.67 4.46 12.79
CA ARG A 96 -8.04 5.59 13.49
C ARG A 96 -6.70 5.99 12.93
N THR A 97 -6.07 5.14 12.14
CA THR A 97 -4.72 5.38 11.62
C THR A 97 -4.71 5.32 10.10
N ALA A 98 -3.93 6.21 9.50
CA ALA A 98 -3.45 6.06 8.14
C ALA A 98 -2.17 5.25 8.19
N GLY A 99 -2.04 4.26 7.33
CA GLY A 99 -0.87 3.40 7.25
C GLY A 99 0.36 4.10 6.65
N ASP A 100 1.52 3.50 6.85
CA ASP A 100 2.73 3.92 6.14
C ASP A 100 2.55 3.65 4.64
N VAL A 101 2.93 4.60 3.79
CA VAL A 101 2.96 4.42 2.33
C VAL A 101 4.33 3.93 1.92
N VAL A 102 4.38 2.79 1.25
CA VAL A 102 5.61 2.15 0.81
C VAL A 102 5.69 2.04 -0.70
N LEU A 103 6.92 2.02 -1.21
CA LEU A 103 7.25 1.59 -2.56
C LEU A 103 7.94 0.23 -2.46
N ILE A 104 7.36 -0.75 -3.12
CA ILE A 104 7.90 -2.09 -3.26
C ILE A 104 8.47 -2.24 -4.66
N THR A 105 9.65 -2.83 -4.77
CA THR A 105 10.14 -3.37 -6.04
C THR A 105 10.29 -4.86 -5.86
N GLY A 106 9.74 -5.65 -6.78
CA GLY A 106 9.74 -7.10 -6.66
C GLY A 106 9.26 -7.81 -7.92
N VAL A 107 9.25 -9.13 -7.88
CA VAL A 107 8.74 -9.97 -8.97
C VAL A 107 7.27 -10.25 -8.72
N PHE A 108 6.44 -9.92 -9.69
CA PHE A 108 5.01 -10.19 -9.65
C PHE A 108 4.73 -11.63 -10.09
N HIS A 109 3.90 -12.33 -9.33
CA HIS A 109 3.41 -13.66 -9.63
C HIS A 109 1.89 -13.65 -9.72
N ARG A 110 1.37 -13.99 -10.89
CA ARG A 110 -0.07 -14.14 -11.09
C ARG A 110 -0.62 -15.35 -10.33
N VAL A 111 0.16 -16.42 -10.27
CA VAL A 111 -0.14 -17.66 -9.55
C VAL A 111 1.15 -18.13 -8.89
N CYS A 112 1.35 -17.78 -7.64
CA CYS A 112 2.57 -18.11 -6.92
C CYS A 112 2.55 -19.57 -6.43
N VAL A 113 3.47 -20.39 -6.93
CA VAL A 113 3.58 -21.80 -6.52
C VAL A 113 4.00 -21.95 -5.05
N GLN A 114 4.75 -20.96 -4.52
CA GLN A 114 5.23 -20.98 -3.13
C GLN A 114 4.13 -20.61 -2.13
N HIS A 115 3.08 -19.92 -2.60
CA HIS A 115 2.01 -19.39 -1.77
C HIS A 115 0.63 -19.88 -2.25
N GLU A 116 0.52 -21.20 -2.45
CA GLU A 116 -0.74 -21.90 -2.73
C GLU A 116 -1.53 -21.39 -3.93
N GLY A 117 -0.87 -20.71 -4.87
CA GLY A 117 -1.48 -20.18 -6.08
C GLY A 117 -2.03 -18.76 -5.94
N GLU A 118 -1.76 -18.08 -4.85
CA GLU A 118 -2.15 -16.68 -4.67
C GLU A 118 -1.41 -15.75 -5.63
N THR A 119 -2.00 -14.59 -5.90
CA THR A 119 -1.37 -13.49 -6.65
C THR A 119 -0.59 -12.62 -5.69
N ASP A 120 0.72 -12.50 -5.90
CA ASP A 120 1.59 -11.75 -4.99
C ASP A 120 2.75 -11.04 -5.70
N ILE A 121 3.47 -10.23 -4.94
CA ILE A 121 4.75 -9.65 -5.33
C ILE A 121 5.82 -10.14 -4.35
N HIS A 122 6.85 -10.83 -4.86
CA HIS A 122 8.04 -11.16 -4.06
C HIS A 122 8.99 -9.97 -4.05
N ALA A 123 9.03 -9.27 -2.93
CA ALA A 123 9.81 -8.06 -2.78
C ALA A 123 11.31 -8.33 -2.80
N VAL A 124 12.05 -7.52 -3.55
CA VAL A 124 13.51 -7.42 -3.50
C VAL A 124 13.96 -6.13 -2.79
N SER A 125 13.08 -5.13 -2.71
CA SER A 125 13.31 -3.93 -1.92
C SER A 125 12.00 -3.33 -1.42
N VAL A 126 12.06 -2.72 -0.24
CA VAL A 126 10.96 -2.01 0.42
C VAL A 126 11.46 -0.64 0.84
N THR A 127 10.75 0.42 0.47
CA THR A 127 11.09 1.80 0.84
C THR A 127 9.86 2.51 1.38
N VAL A 128 9.94 3.11 2.56
CA VAL A 128 8.87 3.96 3.09
C VAL A 128 8.93 5.32 2.42
N LEU A 129 7.88 5.70 1.74
CA LEU A 129 7.74 7.01 1.09
C LEU A 129 7.14 8.05 2.03
N THR A 130 6.12 7.66 2.79
CA THR A 130 5.41 8.55 3.70
C THR A 130 5.06 7.79 4.95
N ARG A 131 5.28 8.39 6.12
CA ARG A 131 4.85 7.81 7.38
C ARG A 131 3.36 8.01 7.57
N GLY A 132 2.71 6.98 8.06
CA GLY A 132 1.34 7.04 8.51
C GLY A 132 1.17 7.92 9.75
N SER A 133 -0.07 8.15 10.13
CA SER A 133 -0.40 8.99 11.28
C SER A 133 -1.77 8.64 11.85
N VAL A 134 -2.02 9.05 13.07
CA VAL A 134 -3.36 8.95 13.67
C VAL A 134 -4.31 9.91 12.93
N LYS A 135 -5.40 9.37 12.40
CA LYS A 135 -6.46 10.16 11.75
C LYS A 135 -7.17 11.02 12.78
N ALA A 136 -7.27 12.32 12.54
CA ALA A 136 -8.16 13.16 13.32
C ALA A 136 -9.60 12.67 13.09
N ASN A 137 -10.28 12.30 14.18
CA ASN A 137 -11.70 11.91 14.11
C ASN A 137 -12.53 13.13 14.51
N PRO A 138 -12.89 14.02 13.59
CA PRO A 138 -13.71 15.19 13.92
C PRO A 138 -15.10 14.73 14.35
N ILE A 139 -15.54 15.23 15.52
CA ILE A 139 -16.93 15.07 15.92
C ILE A 139 -17.75 15.80 14.85
N HIS A 140 -18.60 15.07 14.13
CA HIS A 140 -19.50 15.65 13.15
C HIS A 140 -20.63 16.39 13.89
N PRO A 141 -20.65 17.73 13.91
CA PRO A 141 -21.63 18.49 14.68
C PRO A 141 -23.07 18.20 14.25
N ASP A 142 -23.28 17.93 12.97
CA ASP A 142 -24.56 17.52 12.40
C ASP A 142 -25.13 16.25 13.06
N ARG A 143 -24.30 15.24 13.30
CA ARG A 143 -24.72 14.00 13.99
C ARG A 143 -25.09 14.25 15.44
N VAL A 144 -24.37 15.13 16.13
CA VAL A 144 -24.68 15.52 17.51
C VAL A 144 -26.01 16.25 17.55
N VAL A 145 -26.27 17.18 16.64
CA VAL A 145 -27.55 17.90 16.54
C VAL A 145 -28.70 16.92 16.32
N TRP A 146 -28.58 15.99 15.37
CA TRP A 146 -29.62 15.00 15.12
C TRP A 146 -29.86 14.08 16.33
N PHE A 147 -28.80 13.68 17.04
CA PHE A 147 -28.94 12.91 18.27
C PHE A 147 -29.73 13.66 19.32
N VAL A 148 -29.44 14.95 19.57
CA VAL A 148 -30.16 15.79 20.54
C VAL A 148 -31.63 15.97 20.14
N VAL A 149 -31.89 16.22 18.83
CA VAL A 149 -33.28 16.35 18.34
C VAL A 149 -34.07 15.07 18.54
N LEU A 150 -33.50 13.91 18.18
CA LEU A 150 -34.17 12.62 18.39
C LEU A 150 -34.39 12.29 19.84
N ALA A 151 -33.42 12.55 20.71
CA ALA A 151 -33.54 12.36 22.15
C ALA A 151 -34.63 13.26 22.73
N GLY A 152 -34.71 14.52 22.28
CA GLY A 152 -35.76 15.46 22.68
C GLY A 152 -37.15 15.02 22.24
N LEU A 153 -37.28 14.55 21.00
CA LEU A 153 -38.56 14.01 20.50
C LEU A 153 -39.02 12.77 21.28
N LEU A 154 -38.07 11.85 21.56
CA LEU A 154 -38.36 10.67 22.38
C LEU A 154 -38.82 11.05 23.77
N GLY A 155 -38.14 12.00 24.43
CA GLY A 155 -38.52 12.54 25.72
C GLY A 155 -39.91 13.15 25.72
N LEU A 156 -40.26 13.93 24.66
CA LEU A 156 -41.59 14.51 24.51
C LEU A 156 -42.67 13.44 24.35
N VAL A 157 -42.43 12.42 23.50
CA VAL A 157 -43.38 11.30 23.30
C VAL A 157 -43.59 10.54 24.62
N MET A 158 -42.53 10.25 25.38
CA MET A 158 -42.60 9.61 26.68
C MET A 158 -43.40 10.46 27.67
N TRP A 159 -43.12 11.76 27.72
CA TRP A 159 -43.84 12.68 28.60
C TRP A 159 -45.34 12.73 28.27
N LEU A 160 -45.70 12.84 26.99
CA LEU A 160 -47.11 12.83 26.55
C LEU A 160 -47.79 11.50 26.84
N TYR A 161 -47.08 10.38 26.72
CA TYR A 161 -47.59 9.05 27.05
C TYR A 161 -47.93 8.92 28.54
N TYR A 162 -47.01 9.32 29.42
CA TYR A 162 -47.22 9.24 30.87
C TYR A 162 -48.15 10.31 31.41
N ARG A 163 -48.34 11.44 30.70
CA ARG A 163 -49.27 12.50 31.10
C ARG A 163 -50.74 12.17 30.78
N LYS A 164 -51.06 11.12 30.01
CA LYS A 164 -52.43 10.71 29.77
C LYS A 164 -53.06 10.33 31.13
N PRO A 165 -54.11 11.06 31.58
CA PRO A 165 -54.82 10.65 32.80
C PRO A 165 -55.39 9.26 32.57
N GLY A 166 -55.21 8.39 33.57
CA GLY A 166 -55.64 7.00 33.51
C GLY A 166 -57.13 6.96 33.14
N HIS A 167 -57.43 6.07 32.19
CA HIS A 167 -58.81 5.70 31.94
C HIS A 167 -59.38 5.16 33.25
N GLU A 168 -60.25 5.91 33.90
CA GLU A 168 -61.08 5.38 35.00
C GLU A 168 -61.83 4.19 34.43
N THR A 169 -61.51 3.00 34.90
CA THR A 169 -62.41 1.83 34.78
C THR A 169 -63.64 2.15 35.52
N LYS A 170 -64.75 2.47 34.84
CA LYS A 170 -66.06 2.47 35.39
C LYS A 170 -66.48 1.04 35.73
N ASP A 171 -66.60 0.74 37.00
CA ASP A 171 -67.30 -0.42 37.49
C ASP A 171 -68.77 -0.36 37.06
#